data_4d8db5468893d94c6928ca9df7d45066
#
_entry.id   4d8db5468893d94c6928ca9df7d45066
#
_cell.length_a   1.000
_cell.length_b   1.000
_cell.length_c   1.000
_cell.angle_alpha   90.00
_cell.angle_beta   90.00
_cell.angle_gamma   90.00
#
_symmetry.space_group_name_H-M   'P 1'
#
loop_
_entity.id
_entity.type
_entity.pdbx_description
1 polymer ?
#
loop_
_entity_poly.entity_id
_entity_poly.type
_entity_poly.pdbx_seq_one_letter_code
_entity_poly.pdbx_strand_id
1 'polypeptide(L)'
;MIMGVDIETYSSVDLAKAGTRPYAEAPDFTILLIGYKVDDQPTRIIDLTGGAGEAITFLPMTASELPAGDLDEFLCLLTDPEVTKTAYNAAFERTCLAQYFDHPMPPEQWRCT
;
A
#
# COMPACT_ATOMS: atom_id res chain seq x y z
N MET A 1 2.78 -5.41 -17.60
CA MET A 1 2.87 -4.24 -16.71
C MET A 1 3.12 -4.70 -15.29
N ILE A 2 4.06 -4.07 -14.62
CA ILE A 2 4.42 -4.40 -13.24
C ILE A 2 4.24 -3.13 -12.40
N MET A 3 3.52 -3.25 -11.28
CA MET A 3 3.35 -2.16 -10.35
C MET A 3 3.99 -2.52 -9.00
N GLY A 4 5.03 -1.78 -8.63
CA GLY A 4 5.61 -1.89 -7.29
C GLY A 4 4.75 -1.12 -6.30
N VAL A 5 4.51 -1.69 -5.12
CA VAL A 5 3.63 -1.12 -4.10
C VAL A 5 4.35 -1.10 -2.75
N ASP A 6 4.23 0.02 -2.05
CA ASP A 6 4.71 0.17 -0.68
C ASP A 6 3.66 0.95 0.10
N ILE A 7 3.37 0.54 1.34
CA ILE A 7 2.34 1.19 2.15
C ILE A 7 2.88 1.51 3.54
N GLU A 8 2.36 2.58 4.12
CA GLU A 8 2.54 2.92 5.52
C GLU A 8 1.20 2.80 6.22
N THR A 9 1.18 2.06 7.34
CA THR A 9 -0.06 1.68 8.01
C THR A 9 -0.01 1.98 9.49
N TYR A 10 -1.19 1.99 10.12
CA TYR A 10 -1.33 2.04 11.57
C TYR A 10 -2.36 1.02 12.04
N SER A 11 -2.08 0.40 13.17
CA SER A 11 -3.01 -0.44 13.91
C SER A 11 -2.51 -0.54 15.36
N SER A 12 -3.41 -0.59 16.31
CA SER A 12 -3.05 -0.77 17.72
C SER A 12 -2.63 -2.21 18.03
N VAL A 13 -2.86 -3.15 17.12
CA VAL A 13 -2.48 -4.55 17.28
C VAL A 13 -0.99 -4.70 17.07
N ASP A 14 -0.32 -5.47 17.93
CA ASP A 14 1.11 -5.75 17.79
C ASP A 14 1.32 -6.74 16.65
N LEU A 15 1.86 -6.26 15.55
CA LEU A 15 2.08 -7.05 14.33
C LEU A 15 2.99 -8.25 14.60
N ALA A 16 4.05 -8.05 15.37
CA ALA A 16 5.04 -9.11 15.63
C ALA A 16 4.45 -10.25 16.44
N LYS A 17 3.49 -9.95 17.32
CA LYS A 17 2.88 -10.96 18.19
C LYS A 17 1.65 -11.61 17.58
N ALA A 18 0.80 -10.81 16.91
CA ALA A 18 -0.50 -11.27 16.44
C ALA A 18 -0.52 -11.68 14.97
N GLY A 19 0.42 -11.16 14.15
CA GLY A 19 0.46 -11.43 12.73
C GLY A 19 -0.34 -10.43 11.92
N THR A 20 -0.23 -10.55 10.59
CA THR A 20 -0.79 -9.56 9.67
C THR A 20 -2.31 -9.50 9.71
N ARG A 21 -2.99 -10.63 9.74
CA ARG A 21 -4.44 -10.64 9.67
C ARG A 21 -5.11 -9.94 10.87
N PRO A 22 -4.78 -10.26 12.12
CA PRO A 22 -5.34 -9.52 13.25
C PRO A 22 -4.98 -8.04 13.23
N TYR A 23 -3.77 -7.71 12.76
CA TYR A 23 -3.33 -6.33 12.61
C TYR A 23 -4.22 -5.56 11.64
N ALA A 24 -4.50 -6.15 10.48
CA ALA A 24 -5.31 -5.51 9.45
C ALA A 24 -6.80 -5.51 9.77
N GLU A 25 -7.27 -6.43 10.60
CA GLU A 25 -8.68 -6.53 10.98
C GLU A 25 -9.04 -5.68 12.19
N ALA A 26 -8.07 -5.03 12.81
CA ALA A 26 -8.32 -4.17 13.98
C ALA A 26 -9.25 -3.01 13.61
N PRO A 27 -10.14 -2.58 14.53
CA PRO A 27 -11.06 -1.48 14.23
C PRO A 27 -10.36 -0.16 13.91
N ASP A 28 -9.14 0.04 14.41
CA ASP A 28 -8.36 1.25 14.18
C ASP A 28 -7.31 1.10 13.06
N PHE A 29 -7.33 -0.03 12.33
CA PHE A 29 -6.40 -0.20 11.22
C PHE A 29 -6.67 0.83 10.13
N THR A 30 -5.60 1.44 9.63
CA THR A 30 -5.71 2.36 8.50
C THR A 30 -4.43 2.32 7.67
N ILE A 31 -4.56 2.68 6.39
CA ILE A 31 -3.43 2.93 5.51
C ILE A 31 -3.21 4.43 5.46
N LEU A 32 -2.01 4.87 5.77
CA LEU A 32 -1.66 6.29 5.84
C LEU A 32 -1.16 6.81 4.50
N LEU A 33 -0.27 6.06 3.87
CA LEU A 33 0.35 6.43 2.60
C LEU A 33 0.45 5.20 1.72
N ILE A 34 0.31 5.42 0.40
CA ILE A 34 0.55 4.39 -0.61
C ILE A 34 1.58 4.94 -1.58
N GLY A 35 2.70 4.24 -1.74
CA GLY A 35 3.66 4.51 -2.81
C GLY A 35 3.48 3.47 -3.90
N TYR A 36 3.46 3.90 -5.16
CA TYR A 36 3.39 2.95 -6.27
C TYR A 36 4.21 3.43 -7.45
N LYS A 37 4.75 2.45 -8.19
CA LYS A 37 5.56 2.71 -9.37
C LYS A 37 5.16 1.73 -10.46
N VAL A 38 4.79 2.24 -11.62
CA VAL A 38 4.38 1.44 -12.77
C VAL A 38 5.53 1.39 -13.76
N ASP A 39 6.07 0.19 -14.00
CA ASP A 39 7.19 -0.07 -14.94
C ASP A 39 8.34 0.91 -14.68
N ASP A 40 8.73 1.71 -15.66
CA ASP A 40 9.85 2.65 -15.54
C ASP A 40 9.43 4.07 -15.16
N GLN A 41 8.17 4.28 -14.81
CA GLN A 41 7.67 5.60 -14.46
C GLN A 41 8.10 6.00 -13.05
N PRO A 42 8.10 7.31 -12.73
CA PRO A 42 8.45 7.75 -11.39
C PRO A 42 7.51 7.18 -10.32
N THR A 43 8.05 6.94 -9.13
CA THR A 43 7.24 6.58 -7.98
C THR A 43 6.27 7.72 -7.64
N ARG A 44 5.04 7.37 -7.32
CA ARG A 44 3.99 8.32 -6.92
C ARG A 44 3.52 8.01 -5.53
N ILE A 45 3.06 9.03 -4.82
CA ILE A 45 2.58 8.90 -3.43
C ILE A 45 1.12 9.34 -3.35
N ILE A 46 0.31 8.50 -2.71
CA ILE A 46 -1.06 8.84 -2.33
C ILE A 46 -1.06 9.04 -0.82
N ASP A 47 -1.41 10.26 -0.37
CA ASP A 47 -1.49 10.61 1.04
C ASP A 47 -2.94 10.47 1.49
N LEU A 48 -3.21 9.47 2.33
CA LEU A 48 -4.55 9.20 2.85
C LEU A 48 -4.76 9.83 4.23
N THR A 49 -3.80 10.62 4.72
CA THR A 49 -3.88 11.26 6.03
C THR A 49 -4.59 12.60 6.02
N GLY A 50 -5.03 13.07 4.85
CA GLY A 50 -5.60 14.40 4.71
C GLY A 50 -4.54 15.51 4.70
N GLY A 51 -3.29 15.16 4.39
CA GLY A 51 -2.19 16.12 4.32
C GLY A 51 -1.50 16.35 5.65
N ALA A 52 -1.69 15.50 6.65
CA ALA A 52 -1.02 15.60 7.95
C ALA A 52 0.49 15.33 7.76
N GLY A 53 1.31 16.36 8.04
CA GLY A 53 2.74 16.30 7.75
C GLY A 53 3.50 15.24 8.53
N GLU A 54 3.05 14.89 9.71
CA GLU A 54 3.74 13.94 10.59
C GLU A 54 3.82 12.54 9.96
N ALA A 55 2.83 12.15 9.17
CA ALA A 55 2.80 10.84 8.55
C ALA A 55 3.90 10.66 7.50
N ILE A 56 4.39 11.76 6.94
CA ILE A 56 5.37 11.72 5.85
C ILE A 56 6.76 11.35 6.34
N THR A 57 7.04 11.51 7.63
CA THR A 57 8.37 11.27 8.20
C THR A 57 8.79 9.81 8.16
N PHE A 58 7.89 8.88 7.87
CA PHE A 58 8.21 7.46 7.77
C PHE A 58 8.92 7.10 6.47
N LEU A 59 8.89 7.98 5.47
CA LEU A 59 9.48 7.70 4.16
C LEU A 59 10.91 8.24 4.11
N PRO A 60 11.81 7.61 3.31
CA PRO A 60 13.16 8.14 3.10
C PRO A 60 13.16 9.54 2.48
N MET A 61 12.11 9.86 1.71
CA MET A 61 11.87 11.18 1.13
C MET A 61 10.53 11.68 1.63
N THR A 62 10.37 13.00 1.71
CA THR A 62 9.07 13.57 2.05
C THR A 62 8.11 13.39 0.87
N ALA A 63 6.81 13.26 1.16
CA ALA A 63 5.82 13.09 0.11
C ALA A 63 5.79 14.29 -0.85
N SER A 64 6.19 15.47 -0.38
CA SER A 64 6.24 16.65 -1.23
C SER A 64 7.33 16.60 -2.30
N GLU A 65 8.31 15.70 -2.16
CA GLU A 65 9.40 15.52 -3.12
C GLU A 65 9.04 14.53 -4.22
N LEU A 66 7.90 13.84 -4.09
CA LEU A 66 7.45 12.83 -5.04
C LEU A 66 6.19 13.31 -5.76
N PRO A 67 5.99 12.89 -7.03
CA PRO A 67 4.73 13.22 -7.71
C PRO A 67 3.53 12.69 -6.94
N ALA A 68 2.46 13.47 -6.92
CA ALA A 68 1.21 13.03 -6.32
C ALA A 68 0.64 11.86 -7.12
N GLY A 69 0.16 10.84 -6.39
CA GLY A 69 -0.50 9.70 -6.99
C GLY A 69 -1.99 9.95 -7.18
N ASP A 70 -2.60 9.15 -8.04
CA ASP A 70 -4.02 9.17 -8.32
C ASP A 70 -4.63 7.89 -7.75
N LEU A 71 -5.53 8.02 -6.78
CA LEU A 71 -6.16 6.88 -6.13
C LEU A 71 -6.98 6.05 -7.11
N ASP A 72 -7.71 6.69 -8.02
CA ASP A 72 -8.50 5.96 -9.03
C ASP A 72 -7.60 5.16 -9.96
N GLU A 73 -6.50 5.76 -10.41
CA GLU A 73 -5.51 5.05 -11.24
C GLU A 73 -4.93 3.86 -10.46
N PHE A 74 -4.53 4.09 -9.21
CA PHE A 74 -3.96 3.03 -8.39
C PHE A 74 -4.94 1.87 -8.22
N LEU A 75 -6.21 2.16 -7.92
CA LEU A 75 -7.23 1.12 -7.72
C LEU A 75 -7.52 0.36 -9.00
N CYS A 76 -7.55 1.04 -10.14
CA CYS A 76 -7.72 0.36 -11.44
C CYS A 76 -6.59 -0.63 -11.69
N LEU A 77 -5.35 -0.22 -11.43
CA LEU A 77 -4.18 -1.07 -11.63
C LEU A 77 -4.14 -2.21 -10.60
N LEU A 78 -4.50 -1.91 -9.37
CA LEU A 78 -4.48 -2.87 -8.27
C LEU A 78 -5.44 -4.04 -8.52
N THR A 79 -6.60 -3.73 -9.10
CA THR A 79 -7.65 -4.73 -9.35
C THR A 79 -7.58 -5.36 -10.74
N ASP A 80 -6.64 -4.93 -11.58
CA ASP A 80 -6.47 -5.45 -12.94
C ASP A 80 -5.66 -6.75 -12.89
N PRO A 81 -6.24 -7.91 -13.30
CA PRO A 81 -5.49 -9.17 -13.27
C PRO A 81 -4.31 -9.23 -14.24
N GLU A 82 -4.27 -8.32 -15.24
CA GLU A 82 -3.14 -8.26 -16.19
C GLU A 82 -1.93 -7.54 -15.60
N VAL A 83 -2.09 -6.84 -14.48
CA VAL A 83 -1.01 -6.12 -13.81
C VAL A 83 -0.43 -7.00 -12.71
N THR A 84 0.88 -7.28 -12.78
CA THR A 84 1.60 -7.96 -11.70
C THR A 84 1.97 -6.92 -10.64
N LYS A 85 1.62 -7.20 -9.39
CA LYS A 85 1.97 -6.34 -8.27
C LYS A 85 3.18 -6.91 -7.55
N THR A 86 4.12 -6.06 -7.17
CA THR A 86 5.29 -6.47 -6.41
C THR A 86 5.42 -5.66 -5.13
N ALA A 87 5.92 -6.29 -4.08
CA ALA A 87 6.15 -5.62 -2.81
C ALA A 87 7.25 -6.37 -2.05
N TYR A 88 7.91 -5.66 -1.13
CA TYR A 88 8.97 -6.27 -0.31
C TYR A 88 8.42 -7.43 0.53
N ASN A 89 7.25 -7.24 1.13
CA ASN A 89 6.53 -8.32 1.83
C ASN A 89 5.12 -8.39 1.25
N ALA A 90 4.99 -9.04 0.09
CA ALA A 90 3.74 -9.03 -0.67
C ALA A 90 2.55 -9.58 0.12
N ALA A 91 2.78 -10.55 1.01
CA ALA A 91 1.68 -11.07 1.84
C ALA A 91 1.12 -10.00 2.78
N PHE A 92 1.97 -9.13 3.32
CA PHE A 92 1.54 -8.03 4.18
C PHE A 92 0.74 -6.99 3.39
N GLU A 93 1.31 -6.49 2.29
CA GLU A 93 0.64 -5.48 1.46
C GLU A 93 -0.69 -6.02 0.92
N ARG A 94 -0.68 -7.26 0.43
CA ARG A 94 -1.88 -7.89 -0.13
C ARG A 94 -2.99 -7.99 0.91
N THR A 95 -2.67 -8.45 2.12
CA THR A 95 -3.67 -8.60 3.19
C THR A 95 -4.21 -7.24 3.63
N CYS A 96 -3.32 -6.26 3.83
CA CYS A 96 -3.72 -4.92 4.26
C CYS A 96 -4.59 -4.22 3.22
N LEU A 97 -4.21 -4.31 1.94
CA LEU A 97 -4.97 -3.67 0.87
C LEU A 97 -6.33 -4.33 0.68
N ALA A 98 -6.39 -5.68 0.77
CA ALA A 98 -7.66 -6.39 0.67
C ALA A 98 -8.62 -5.98 1.77
N GLN A 99 -8.12 -5.82 2.99
CA GLN A 99 -8.94 -5.42 4.14
C GLN A 99 -9.38 -3.95 4.01
N TYR A 100 -8.45 -3.08 3.65
CA TYR A 100 -8.73 -1.63 3.62
C TYR A 100 -9.73 -1.26 2.53
N PHE A 101 -9.60 -1.86 1.34
CA PHE A 101 -10.47 -1.56 0.19
C PHE A 101 -11.61 -2.57 0.02
N ASP A 102 -11.69 -3.56 0.90
CA ASP A 102 -12.73 -4.60 0.86
C ASP A 102 -12.81 -5.25 -0.53
N HIS A 103 -11.64 -5.69 -1.03
CA HIS A 103 -11.52 -6.30 -2.36
C HIS A 103 -10.54 -7.46 -2.32
N PRO A 104 -10.88 -8.62 -2.91
CA PRO A 104 -9.96 -9.75 -2.92
C PRO A 104 -8.66 -9.42 -3.66
N MET A 105 -7.54 -9.89 -3.11
CA MET A 105 -6.21 -9.71 -3.70
C MET A 105 -5.61 -11.10 -3.96
N PRO A 106 -5.90 -11.71 -5.14
CA PRO A 106 -5.43 -13.07 -5.42
C PRO A 106 -3.90 -13.16 -5.38
N PRO A 107 -3.32 -14.15 -4.67
CA PRO A 107 -1.86 -14.26 -4.53
C PRO A 107 -1.12 -14.46 -5.84
N GLU A 108 -1.74 -15.05 -6.85
CA GLU A 108 -1.11 -15.30 -8.15
C GLU A 108 -0.77 -14.03 -8.92
N GLN A 109 -1.38 -12.89 -8.55
CA GLN A 109 -1.09 -11.59 -9.16
C GLN A 109 0.03 -10.84 -8.44
N TRP A 110 0.56 -11.38 -7.34
CA TRP A 110 1.52 -10.70 -6.48
C TRP A 110 2.86 -11.44 -6.44
N ARG A 111 3.95 -10.67 -6.33
CA ARG A 111 5.31 -11.20 -6.19
C ARG A 111 6.04 -10.44 -5.09
N CYS A 112 6.84 -11.15 -4.29
CA CYS A 112 7.77 -10.51 -3.36
C CYS A 112 9.02 -10.05 -4.12
N THR A 113 9.49 -8.88 -3.78
CA THR A 113 10.75 -8.37 -4.34
C THR A 113 11.96 -8.86 -3.57
#